data_634df8ea10160ad4517ebf0507be7892
#
_entry.id   634df8ea10160ad4517ebf0507be7892
#
_cell.length_a   1.000
_cell.length_b   1.000
_cell.length_c   1.000
_cell.angle_alpha   90.00
_cell.angle_beta   90.00
_cell.angle_gamma   90.00
#
_symmetry.space_group_name_H-M   'P 1'
#
loop_
_entity.id
_entity.type
_entity.pdbx_description
1 polymer ?
#
loop_
_entity_poly.entity_id
_entity_poly.type
_entity_poly.pdbx_seq_one_letter_code
_entity_poly.pdbx_strand_id
1 'polypeptide(L)' 'MSKRLTAKERKFVQGKIQGKTHADAYTSAGYKATSRAVADANASKILNGVAYI' A
#
# COMPACT_ATOMS: atom_id res chain seq x y z
N MET A 1 4.60 21.25 1.66
CA MET A 1 4.92 20.65 0.36
C MET A 1 4.42 19.21 0.31
N SER A 2 3.69 18.88 -0.73
CA SER A 2 3.15 17.53 -0.84
C SER A 2 4.21 16.55 -1.34
N LYS A 3 4.19 15.37 -0.76
CA LYS A 3 5.07 14.28 -1.16
C LYS A 3 4.48 13.56 -2.36
N ARG A 4 5.28 13.30 -3.36
CA ARG A 4 4.83 12.52 -4.50
C ARG A 4 4.77 11.06 -4.15
N LEU A 5 3.72 10.40 -4.58
CA LEU A 5 3.60 8.96 -4.42
C LEU A 5 4.49 8.27 -5.47
N THR A 6 5.15 7.19 -5.05
CA THR A 6 5.87 6.34 -5.99
C THR A 6 4.85 5.56 -6.83
N ALA A 7 5.31 4.95 -7.93
CA ALA A 7 4.45 4.13 -8.77
C ALA A 7 3.82 2.98 -7.96
N LYS A 8 4.60 2.37 -7.07
CA LYS A 8 4.10 1.29 -6.23
C LYS A 8 3.04 1.79 -5.25
N GLU A 9 3.27 2.94 -4.65
CA GLU A 9 2.31 3.53 -3.72
C GLU A 9 0.99 3.85 -4.43
N ARG A 10 1.06 4.35 -5.65
CA ARG A 10 -0.14 4.62 -6.45
C ARG A 10 -0.93 3.35 -6.71
N LYS A 11 -0.26 2.28 -7.10
CA LYS A 11 -0.92 1.00 -7.36
C LYS A 11 -1.54 0.46 -6.08
N PHE A 12 -0.87 0.63 -4.96
CA PHE A 12 -1.40 0.20 -3.68
C PHE A 12 -2.69 0.96 -3.34
N VAL A 13 -2.67 2.27 -3.46
CA VAL A 13 -3.86 3.09 -3.18
C VAL A 13 -5.00 2.72 -4.11
N GLN A 14 -4.71 2.52 -5.40
CA GLN A 14 -5.73 2.08 -6.35
C GLN A 14 -6.35 0.75 -5.96
N GLY A 15 -5.51 -0.19 -5.49
CA GLY A 15 -6.01 -1.46 -5.00
C GLY A 15 -6.99 -1.30 -3.84
N LYS A 16 -6.68 -0.39 -2.93
CA LYS A 16 -7.58 -0.12 -1.80
C LYS A 16 -8.90 0.48 -2.28
N ILE A 17 -8.85 1.39 -3.24
CA ILE A 17 -10.05 1.99 -3.81
C ILE A 17 -10.91 0.92 -4.50
N GLN A 18 -10.29 -0.08 -5.10
CA GLN A 18 -10.99 -1.19 -5.74
C GLN A 18 -11.57 -2.19 -4.74
N GLY A 19 -11.31 -2.02 -3.46
CA GLY A 19 -11.86 -2.88 -2.43
C GLY A 19 -10.96 -4.04 -2.01
N LYS A 20 -9.70 -4.04 -2.42
CA LYS A 20 -8.77 -5.09 -2.02
C LYS A 20 -8.38 -4.94 -0.55
N THR A 21 -8.02 -6.07 0.07
CA THR A 21 -7.50 -6.03 1.43
C THR A 21 -6.12 -5.37 1.44
N HIS A 22 -5.65 -4.99 2.63
CA HIS A 22 -4.31 -4.41 2.77
C HIS A 22 -3.24 -5.30 2.17
N ALA A 23 -3.28 -6.59 2.49
CA ALA A 23 -2.27 -7.52 2.00
C ALA A 23 -2.36 -7.70 0.48
N ASP A 24 -3.57 -7.83 -0.05
CA ASP A 24 -3.77 -8.01 -1.50
C ASP A 24 -3.34 -6.76 -2.27
N ALA A 25 -3.69 -5.58 -1.79
CA ALA A 25 -3.29 -4.33 -2.41
C ALA A 25 -1.77 -4.19 -2.39
N TYR A 26 -1.15 -4.58 -1.28
CA TYR A 26 0.29 -4.49 -1.10
C TYR A 26 1.02 -5.38 -2.12
N THR A 27 0.62 -6.64 -2.23
CA THR A 27 1.26 -7.56 -3.16
C THR A 27 0.96 -7.21 -4.61
N SER A 28 -0.26 -6.77 -4.90
CA SER A 28 -0.63 -6.35 -6.25
C SER A 28 0.16 -5.14 -6.72
N ALA A 29 0.57 -4.29 -5.79
CA ALA A 29 1.37 -3.11 -6.12
C ALA A 29 2.83 -3.44 -6.47
N GLY A 30 3.25 -4.68 -6.25
CA GLY A 30 4.61 -5.10 -6.56
C GLY A 30 5.53 -5.16 -5.36
N TYR A 31 5.01 -4.93 -4.16
CA TYR A 31 5.80 -5.10 -2.95
C TYR A 31 5.95 -6.57 -2.61
N LYS A 32 7.06 -6.91 -2.00
CA LYS A 32 7.32 -8.28 -1.56
C LYS A 32 7.12 -8.39 -0.06
N ALA A 33 6.55 -9.51 0.36
CA ALA A 33 6.38 -9.79 1.79
C ALA A 33 6.52 -11.29 2.00
N THR A 34 7.08 -11.67 3.14
CA THR A 34 7.29 -13.08 3.49
C THR A 34 6.00 -13.75 3.95
N SER A 35 5.01 -12.97 4.37
CA SER A 35 3.72 -13.49 4.82
C SER A 35 2.66 -12.42 4.69
N ARG A 36 1.39 -12.85 4.80
CA ARG A 36 0.27 -11.90 4.79
C ARG A 36 0.34 -10.93 5.96
N ALA A 37 0.78 -11.41 7.11
CA ALA A 37 0.90 -10.56 8.30
C ALA A 37 1.90 -9.45 8.08
N VAL A 38 3.04 -9.76 7.44
CA VAL A 38 4.05 -8.75 7.11
C VAL A 38 3.50 -7.77 6.08
N ALA A 39 2.83 -8.29 5.05
CA ALA A 39 2.22 -7.45 4.02
C ALA A 39 1.20 -6.49 4.64
N ASP A 40 0.38 -6.98 5.53
CA ASP A 40 -0.66 -6.18 6.18
C ASP A 40 -0.03 -5.07 7.05
N ALA A 41 0.99 -5.41 7.83
CA ALA A 41 1.68 -4.44 8.67
C ALA A 41 2.36 -3.36 7.84
N ASN A 42 3.04 -3.75 6.77
CA ASN A 42 3.72 -2.79 5.90
C ASN A 42 2.72 -1.92 5.13
N ALA A 43 1.61 -2.50 4.71
CA ALA A 43 0.55 -1.76 4.03
C ALA A 43 -0.04 -0.69 4.95
N SER A 44 -0.22 -1.02 6.22
CA SER A 44 -0.71 -0.06 7.20
C SER A 44 0.22 1.14 7.33
N LYS A 45 1.52 0.90 7.30
CA LYS A 45 2.51 1.99 7.34
C LYS A 45 2.41 2.90 6.11
N ILE A 46 2.20 2.30 4.95
CA ILE A 46 2.05 3.07 3.71
C ILE A 46 0.80 3.93 3.78
N LEU A 47 -0.30 3.37 4.26
CA LEU A 47 -1.54 4.13 4.39
C LEU A 47 -1.40 5.31 5.35
N ASN A 48 -0.68 5.12 6.44
CA ASN A 48 -0.42 6.21 7.37
C ASN A 48 0.39 7.33 6.71
N GLY A 49 1.39 6.96 5.90
CA GLY A 49 2.18 7.95 5.16
C GLY A 49 1.34 8.70 4.14
N VAL A 50 0.49 7.99 3.41
CA VAL A 50 -0.38 8.59 2.40
C VAL A 50 -1.39 9.54 3.04
N ALA A 51 -1.84 9.26 4.25
CA ALA A 51 -2.82 10.11 4.92
C ALA A 51 -2.32 11.54 5.17
N TYR A 52 -1.01 11.76 5.14
CA TYR A 52 -0.43 13.08 5.32
C TYR A 52 -0.21 13.85 4.02
N ILE A 53 -0.56 13.28 2.92
CA ILE A 53 -0.42 13.93 1.60
C ILE A 53 -1.73 14.61 1.16
#